data_81af72083aaa13aadc32dd6e7571e8aa
#
_entry.id   81af72083aaa13aadc32dd6e7571e8aa
#
_cell.length_a   1.000
_cell.length_b   1.000
_cell.length_c   1.000
_cell.angle_alpha   90.00
_cell.angle_beta   90.00
_cell.angle_gamma   90.00
#
_symmetry.space_group_name_H-M   'P 1'
#
loop_
_entity.id
_entity.type
_entity.pdbx_description
1 polymer ?
#
loop_
_entity_poly.entity_id
_entity_poly.type
_entity_poly.pdbx_seq_one_letter_code
_entity_poly.pdbx_strand_id
1 'polypeptide(L)'
;MGRKRGNQRRLEIVHPDCAGIDIGKRRVYVAVGPERSEESVRNFGTFTDEYEALAQWLDECRVRIVAMESTGVYWIALYELLERRGFEVHLVNPRATKQVSGRKSDVLDCEWLWQLMSYGLLKGAFRPPDEVCVLRIYARERARLVRDVSRSVQHIQKALTQMNVQLDTVLSDIMGMTGQRIVRAIVDGERDGAVLARHRDRRVKADQATIARSLRGNWREEHLFSLSQALERYDFLQAQLHRCEQRIGSTLQTLDGAHELAEQPLAVPARNAGERTLQLALRQVLGVDLTAIPTIGVETALVLASEIGPDLSRFPNCEHFCSWLTLAPGTRISGDKNLGGPPQRRVNRAGQALRVAASTARTSQSFIGASHRARLARLDTPRAIKATAHQLARLIYAMLTRGEDYVERGMAAFEAEREGRRLRALQRKAHQLGFQLVQTDPELTNQKSVA
;
A
#
# COMPACT_ATOMS: atom_id res chain seq x y z
N MET A 1 16.08 9.79 62.34
CA MET A 1 14.90 9.40 61.56
C MET A 1 15.35 8.76 60.22
N GLY A 2 15.37 7.41 60.18
CA GLY A 2 15.82 6.65 59.03
C GLY A 2 14.76 6.64 57.94
N ARG A 3 15.09 7.16 56.76
CA ARG A 3 14.26 7.00 55.55
C ARG A 3 14.19 5.52 55.17
N LYS A 4 13.03 4.87 55.33
CA LYS A 4 12.72 3.55 54.79
C LYS A 4 12.97 3.61 53.28
N ARG A 5 13.98 2.86 52.79
CA ARG A 5 14.15 2.55 51.37
C ARG A 5 12.90 1.80 50.92
N GLY A 6 12.10 2.45 50.05
CA GLY A 6 10.95 1.84 49.44
C GLY A 6 11.37 0.58 48.69
N ASN A 7 10.63 -0.47 48.88
CA ASN A 7 10.76 -1.76 48.18
C ASN A 7 10.55 -1.52 46.69
N GLN A 8 11.63 -1.31 45.93
CA GLN A 8 11.57 -1.27 44.48
C GLN A 8 11.12 -2.64 44.01
N ARG A 9 9.86 -2.78 43.59
CA ARG A 9 9.37 -3.96 42.88
C ARG A 9 10.28 -4.14 41.67
N ARG A 10 11.19 -5.11 41.72
CA ARG A 10 11.94 -5.54 40.52
C ARG A 10 10.93 -6.13 39.57
N LEU A 11 11.00 -5.71 38.31
CA LEU A 11 10.21 -6.32 37.20
C LEU A 11 10.60 -7.81 37.15
N GLU A 12 9.61 -8.66 36.99
CA GLU A 12 9.81 -10.11 36.83
C GLU A 12 10.36 -10.40 35.43
N ILE A 13 11.35 -11.29 35.33
CA ILE A 13 11.91 -11.72 34.05
C ILE A 13 10.92 -12.70 33.41
N VAL A 14 10.37 -12.34 32.26
CA VAL A 14 9.41 -13.13 31.47
C VAL A 14 10.12 -14.03 30.46
N HIS A 15 11.20 -13.52 29.85
CA HIS A 15 11.98 -14.24 28.83
C HIS A 15 13.45 -14.29 29.28
N PRO A 16 13.84 -15.28 30.10
CA PRO A 16 15.22 -15.40 30.59
C PRO A 16 16.21 -15.82 29.48
N ASP A 17 15.73 -16.46 28.41
CA ASP A 17 16.49 -17.02 27.31
C ASP A 17 16.47 -16.12 26.07
N CYS A 18 16.51 -14.81 26.28
CA CYS A 18 16.49 -13.85 25.19
C CYS A 18 17.83 -13.14 24.97
N ALA A 19 18.00 -12.61 23.73
CA ALA A 19 19.07 -11.72 23.32
C ALA A 19 18.53 -10.44 22.71
N GLY A 20 19.31 -9.35 22.79
CA GLY A 20 19.07 -8.08 22.11
C GLY A 20 20.13 -7.83 21.06
N ILE A 21 19.74 -7.48 19.83
CA ILE A 21 20.64 -7.24 18.71
C ILE A 21 20.43 -5.82 18.17
N ASP A 22 21.49 -5.03 18.18
CA ASP A 22 21.59 -3.78 17.44
C ASP A 22 22.39 -3.99 16.15
N ILE A 23 21.83 -3.54 15.01
CA ILE A 23 22.37 -3.84 13.68
C ILE A 23 22.89 -2.57 13.01
N GLY A 24 24.20 -2.50 12.89
CA GLY A 24 24.89 -1.51 12.08
C GLY A 24 25.26 -2.03 10.68
N LYS A 25 25.73 -1.14 9.83
CA LYS A 25 26.18 -1.50 8.46
C LYS A 25 27.42 -2.40 8.44
N ARG A 26 28.32 -2.24 9.41
CA ARG A 26 29.63 -2.94 9.44
C ARG A 26 29.77 -3.87 10.63
N ARG A 27 29.01 -3.66 11.67
CA ARG A 27 29.05 -4.43 12.92
C ARG A 27 27.65 -4.62 13.46
N VAL A 28 27.49 -5.74 14.14
CA VAL A 28 26.29 -6.11 14.87
C VAL A 28 26.69 -6.30 16.32
N TYR A 29 25.99 -5.65 17.25
CA TYR A 29 26.20 -5.78 18.68
C TYR A 29 25.09 -6.64 19.25
N VAL A 30 25.46 -7.62 20.07
CA VAL A 30 24.55 -8.60 20.63
C VAL A 30 24.73 -8.67 22.13
N ALA A 31 23.63 -8.54 22.88
CA ALA A 31 23.62 -8.68 24.32
C ALA A 31 22.80 -9.91 24.76
N VAL A 32 23.32 -10.67 25.70
CA VAL A 32 22.64 -11.79 26.39
C VAL A 32 22.60 -11.55 27.88
N GLY A 33 21.86 -12.36 28.64
CA GLY A 33 21.85 -12.30 30.08
C GLY A 33 23.25 -12.56 30.70
N PRO A 34 23.64 -11.82 31.72
CA PRO A 34 24.98 -11.96 32.34
C PRO A 34 25.20 -13.36 32.94
N GLU A 35 24.14 -14.12 33.16
CA GLU A 35 24.20 -15.52 33.62
C GLU A 35 24.49 -16.53 32.51
N ARG A 36 24.50 -16.09 31.24
CA ARG A 36 24.62 -16.95 30.05
C ARG A 36 26.00 -16.93 29.42
N SER A 37 26.76 -15.87 29.64
CA SER A 37 28.11 -15.72 29.12
C SER A 37 28.94 -14.80 30.05
N GLU A 38 30.20 -15.12 30.25
CA GLU A 38 31.16 -14.21 30.97
C GLU A 38 31.27 -12.87 30.26
N GLU A 39 31.22 -12.89 28.91
CA GLU A 39 31.14 -11.71 28.07
C GLU A 39 29.71 -11.54 27.58
N SER A 40 28.88 -10.80 28.35
CA SER A 40 27.44 -10.64 28.07
C SER A 40 27.13 -9.83 26.83
N VAL A 41 28.10 -9.07 26.28
CA VAL A 41 27.96 -8.30 25.05
C VAL A 41 29.13 -8.62 24.12
N ARG A 42 28.80 -9.07 22.92
CA ARG A 42 29.76 -9.32 21.84
C ARG A 42 29.41 -8.53 20.57
N ASN A 43 30.42 -8.27 19.75
CA ASN A 43 30.20 -7.69 18.44
C ASN A 43 30.76 -8.61 17.35
N PHE A 44 30.03 -8.65 16.24
CA PHE A 44 30.36 -9.44 15.06
C PHE A 44 30.38 -8.52 13.83
N GLY A 45 31.09 -8.91 12.78
CA GLY A 45 30.96 -8.26 11.48
C GLY A 45 29.65 -8.62 10.78
N THR A 46 29.55 -8.26 9.52
CA THR A 46 28.32 -8.45 8.75
C THR A 46 28.50 -9.40 7.55
N PHE A 47 29.63 -10.11 7.50
CA PHE A 47 29.83 -11.19 6.53
C PHE A 47 29.07 -12.45 6.97
N THR A 48 28.78 -13.32 6.02
CA THR A 48 27.96 -14.51 6.26
C THR A 48 28.54 -15.44 7.33
N ASP A 49 29.85 -15.65 7.28
CA ASP A 49 30.57 -16.46 8.27
C ASP A 49 30.52 -15.86 9.69
N GLU A 50 30.55 -14.54 9.80
CA GLU A 50 30.41 -13.85 11.07
C GLU A 50 28.96 -13.92 11.62
N TYR A 51 27.95 -13.91 10.74
CA TYR A 51 26.57 -14.16 11.12
C TYR A 51 26.36 -15.62 11.59
N GLU A 52 27.02 -16.59 10.94
CA GLU A 52 27.02 -17.99 11.41
C GLU A 52 27.71 -18.12 12.79
N ALA A 53 28.84 -17.43 13.00
CA ALA A 53 29.52 -17.40 14.31
C ALA A 53 28.64 -16.74 15.39
N LEU A 54 27.91 -15.67 15.04
CA LEU A 54 26.95 -15.03 15.91
C LEU A 54 25.84 -16.02 16.32
N ALA A 55 25.26 -16.72 15.35
CA ALA A 55 24.19 -17.68 15.62
C ALA A 55 24.68 -18.84 16.49
N GLN A 56 25.92 -19.34 16.22
CA GLN A 56 26.53 -20.38 17.05
C GLN A 56 26.75 -19.91 18.47
N TRP A 57 27.24 -18.70 18.70
CA TRP A 57 27.40 -18.15 20.02
C TRP A 57 26.08 -18.01 20.78
N LEU A 58 24.99 -17.61 20.09
CA LEU A 58 23.65 -17.58 20.67
C LEU A 58 23.18 -18.98 21.09
N ASP A 59 23.46 -20.02 20.29
CA ASP A 59 23.17 -21.41 20.63
C ASP A 59 23.96 -21.86 21.88
N GLU A 60 25.27 -21.54 21.97
CA GLU A 60 26.11 -21.80 23.15
C GLU A 60 25.57 -21.11 24.39
N CYS A 61 25.06 -19.88 24.27
CA CYS A 61 24.40 -19.14 25.33
C CYS A 61 22.98 -19.66 25.64
N ARG A 62 22.47 -20.67 24.94
CA ARG A 62 21.12 -21.23 25.08
C ARG A 62 20.02 -20.17 24.90
N VAL A 63 20.21 -19.26 24.00
CA VAL A 63 19.20 -18.27 23.62
C VAL A 63 18.13 -18.94 22.75
N ARG A 64 16.87 -18.55 22.91
CA ARG A 64 15.74 -18.98 22.08
C ARG A 64 15.08 -17.83 21.39
N ILE A 65 14.99 -16.68 22.07
CA ILE A 65 14.26 -15.50 21.60
C ILE A 65 15.27 -14.40 21.31
N VAL A 66 15.14 -13.77 20.14
CA VAL A 66 16.02 -12.68 19.71
C VAL A 66 15.18 -11.45 19.41
N ALA A 67 15.46 -10.33 20.07
CA ALA A 67 14.93 -9.02 19.72
C ALA A 67 15.93 -8.26 18.86
N MET A 68 15.56 -7.84 17.66
CA MET A 68 16.42 -7.02 16.79
C MET A 68 15.71 -5.79 16.24
N GLU A 69 16.44 -4.69 16.12
CA GLU A 69 15.88 -3.45 15.58
C GLU A 69 15.75 -3.52 14.05
N SER A 70 14.57 -3.21 13.51
CA SER A 70 14.27 -3.24 12.08
C SER A 70 14.72 -1.97 11.35
N THR A 71 16.00 -1.59 11.48
CA THR A 71 16.56 -0.39 10.85
C THR A 71 17.01 -0.66 9.42
N GLY A 72 16.44 0.03 8.45
CA GLY A 72 16.77 -0.10 7.03
C GLY A 72 16.51 -1.50 6.46
N VAL A 73 17.51 -2.09 5.80
CA VAL A 73 17.46 -3.44 5.18
C VAL A 73 18.48 -4.40 5.79
N TYR A 74 19.33 -3.93 6.70
CA TYR A 74 20.48 -4.67 7.22
C TYR A 74 20.08 -5.88 8.09
N TRP A 75 18.88 -5.86 8.64
CA TRP A 75 18.35 -6.93 9.47
C TRP A 75 17.96 -8.20 8.70
N ILE A 76 17.69 -8.10 7.37
CA ILE A 76 17.04 -9.17 6.61
C ILE A 76 17.89 -10.44 6.60
N ALA A 77 19.15 -10.36 6.20
CA ALA A 77 20.02 -11.54 6.08
C ALA A 77 20.24 -12.24 7.43
N LEU A 78 20.44 -11.48 8.51
CA LEU A 78 20.62 -12.04 9.85
C LEU A 78 19.29 -12.63 10.36
N TYR A 79 18.18 -11.96 10.13
CA TYR A 79 16.84 -12.46 10.48
C TYR A 79 16.59 -13.84 9.86
N GLU A 80 16.76 -13.95 8.55
CA GLU A 80 16.54 -15.20 7.80
C GLU A 80 17.48 -16.33 8.25
N LEU A 81 18.71 -16.00 8.61
CA LEU A 81 19.66 -16.98 9.15
C LEU A 81 19.22 -17.49 10.51
N LEU A 82 18.87 -16.59 11.43
CA LEU A 82 18.44 -16.94 12.79
C LEU A 82 17.12 -17.72 12.77
N GLU A 83 16.16 -17.34 11.93
CA GLU A 83 14.89 -18.04 11.76
C GLU A 83 15.12 -19.48 11.25
N ARG A 84 16.00 -19.67 10.24
CA ARG A 84 16.39 -20.99 9.74
C ARG A 84 17.11 -21.86 10.79
N ARG A 85 17.81 -21.24 11.74
CA ARG A 85 18.45 -21.91 12.88
C ARG A 85 17.45 -22.25 13.99
N GLY A 86 16.19 -21.80 13.90
CA GLY A 86 15.14 -22.12 14.87
C GLY A 86 14.98 -21.09 16.00
N PHE A 87 15.64 -19.94 15.93
CA PHE A 87 15.40 -18.85 16.88
C PHE A 87 14.05 -18.18 16.64
N GLU A 88 13.36 -17.82 17.70
CA GLU A 88 12.19 -16.93 17.63
C GLU A 88 12.65 -15.48 17.53
N VAL A 89 12.54 -14.88 16.34
CA VAL A 89 13.07 -13.54 16.08
C VAL A 89 11.97 -12.48 16.10
N HIS A 90 12.08 -11.54 17.04
CA HIS A 90 11.21 -10.38 17.16
C HIS A 90 11.84 -9.14 16.53
N LEU A 91 11.32 -8.73 15.38
CA LEU A 91 11.67 -7.43 14.81
C LEU A 91 11.02 -6.31 15.62
N VAL A 92 11.83 -5.40 16.16
CA VAL A 92 11.34 -4.33 17.01
C VAL A 92 11.37 -3.00 16.26
N ASN A 93 10.31 -2.23 16.46
CA ASN A 93 10.25 -0.88 15.88
C ASN A 93 11.16 0.06 16.67
N PRO A 94 12.11 0.78 16.02
CA PRO A 94 13.00 1.76 16.67
C PRO A 94 12.32 2.79 17.58
N ARG A 95 11.02 3.01 17.40
CA ARG A 95 10.26 3.94 18.25
C ARG A 95 9.86 3.35 19.59
N ALA A 96 9.72 2.04 19.68
CA ALA A 96 9.36 1.38 20.93
C ALA A 96 10.55 1.41 21.90
N THR A 97 11.77 1.55 21.37
CA THR A 97 13.03 1.52 22.13
C THR A 97 13.56 2.92 22.50
N LYS A 98 13.12 4.00 21.79
CA LYS A 98 13.68 5.36 21.91
C LYS A 98 13.21 6.21 23.10
N GLN A 99 12.59 5.65 24.11
CA GLN A 99 12.03 6.47 25.20
C GLN A 99 12.99 6.80 26.35
N VAL A 100 14.26 6.45 26.25
CA VAL A 100 15.25 6.75 27.31
C VAL A 100 16.24 7.81 26.83
N SER A 101 16.26 8.96 27.50
CA SER A 101 17.28 10.00 27.31
C SER A 101 18.58 9.58 28.03
N GLY A 102 19.68 9.48 27.29
CA GLY A 102 21.01 9.14 27.85
C GLY A 102 22.07 9.08 26.76
N ARG A 103 23.33 8.75 27.14
CA ARG A 103 24.40 8.53 26.18
C ARG A 103 24.06 7.33 25.30
N LYS A 104 24.06 7.53 23.99
CA LYS A 104 23.87 6.49 22.99
C LYS A 104 25.20 5.81 22.67
N SER A 105 25.21 4.47 22.74
CA SER A 105 26.23 3.63 22.13
C SER A 105 25.57 2.33 21.68
N ASP A 106 26.11 1.71 20.63
CA ASP A 106 25.58 0.45 20.08
C ASP A 106 25.54 -0.68 21.14
N VAL A 107 26.48 -0.67 22.09
CA VAL A 107 26.51 -1.57 23.26
C VAL A 107 25.29 -1.33 24.17
N LEU A 108 25.00 -0.08 24.51
CA LEU A 108 23.83 0.25 25.34
C LEU A 108 22.51 -0.02 24.62
N ASP A 109 22.49 0.14 23.30
CA ASP A 109 21.29 -0.11 22.51
C ASP A 109 20.94 -1.61 22.44
N CYS A 110 21.93 -2.52 22.27
CA CYS A 110 21.68 -3.97 22.34
C CYS A 110 21.35 -4.48 23.75
N GLU A 111 22.03 -3.97 24.80
CA GLU A 111 21.70 -4.28 26.22
C GLU A 111 20.27 -3.83 26.55
N TRP A 112 19.88 -2.66 26.08
CA TRP A 112 18.54 -2.13 26.29
C TRP A 112 17.47 -3.00 25.61
N LEU A 113 17.72 -3.46 24.38
CA LEU A 113 16.85 -4.39 23.68
C LEU A 113 16.70 -5.71 24.43
N TRP A 114 17.82 -6.29 24.88
CA TRP A 114 17.80 -7.49 25.73
C TRP A 114 16.97 -7.26 27.00
N GLN A 115 17.22 -6.17 27.73
CA GLN A 115 16.52 -5.85 28.95
C GLN A 115 15.01 -5.67 28.76
N LEU A 116 14.59 -4.93 27.74
CA LEU A 116 13.18 -4.78 27.44
C LEU A 116 12.53 -6.10 27.02
N MET A 117 13.25 -6.94 26.26
CA MET A 117 12.77 -8.25 25.84
C MET A 117 12.66 -9.19 27.06
N SER A 118 13.64 -9.21 27.92
CA SER A 118 13.63 -10.07 29.12
C SER A 118 12.43 -9.79 30.04
N TYR A 119 11.96 -8.54 30.09
CA TYR A 119 10.75 -8.16 30.84
C TYR A 119 9.45 -8.30 30.06
N GLY A 120 9.45 -8.83 28.81
CA GLY A 120 8.26 -8.96 27.97
C GLY A 120 7.64 -7.64 27.51
N LEU A 121 8.42 -6.55 27.52
CA LEU A 121 7.96 -5.21 27.16
C LEU A 121 8.00 -4.93 25.65
N LEU A 122 8.67 -5.77 24.86
CA LEU A 122 8.75 -5.65 23.40
C LEU A 122 7.72 -6.54 22.73
N LYS A 123 7.07 -5.97 21.72
CA LYS A 123 6.19 -6.69 20.79
C LYS A 123 6.85 -6.72 19.43
N GLY A 124 6.95 -7.91 18.83
CA GLY A 124 7.44 -8.06 17.47
C GLY A 124 6.59 -7.28 16.47
N ALA A 125 7.24 -6.67 15.48
CA ALA A 125 6.57 -6.08 14.34
C ALA A 125 6.00 -7.19 13.45
N PHE A 126 4.89 -6.90 12.78
CA PHE A 126 4.29 -7.82 11.83
C PHE A 126 5.22 -8.04 10.64
N ARG A 127 5.61 -9.29 10.39
CA ARG A 127 6.24 -9.78 9.18
C ARG A 127 5.36 -10.90 8.60
N PRO A 128 4.91 -10.80 7.35
CA PRO A 128 4.18 -11.90 6.72
C PRO A 128 5.13 -13.07 6.42
N PRO A 129 4.58 -14.24 6.06
CA PRO A 129 5.35 -15.40 5.62
C PRO A 129 6.32 -15.08 4.47
N ASP A 130 7.35 -15.89 4.30
CA ASP A 130 8.44 -15.64 3.34
C ASP A 130 7.93 -15.55 1.90
N GLU A 131 6.99 -16.38 1.49
CA GLU A 131 6.39 -16.34 0.16
C GLU A 131 5.73 -14.99 -0.12
N VAL A 132 5.05 -14.43 0.89
CA VAL A 132 4.47 -13.08 0.80
C VAL A 132 5.56 -12.01 0.79
N CYS A 133 6.68 -12.23 1.48
CA CYS A 133 7.84 -11.34 1.42
C CYS A 133 8.46 -11.31 0.00
N VAL A 134 8.52 -12.44 -0.69
CA VAL A 134 8.94 -12.51 -2.11
C VAL A 134 7.99 -11.70 -2.99
N LEU A 135 6.67 -11.93 -2.87
CA LEU A 135 5.67 -11.14 -3.59
C LEU A 135 5.81 -9.64 -3.29
N ARG A 136 6.08 -9.28 -2.04
CA ARG A 136 6.30 -7.89 -1.60
C ARG A 136 7.47 -7.24 -2.33
N ILE A 137 8.58 -7.95 -2.52
CA ILE A 137 9.75 -7.45 -3.25
C ILE A 137 9.35 -7.10 -4.69
N TYR A 138 8.70 -8.03 -5.40
CA TYR A 138 8.28 -7.82 -6.79
C TYR A 138 7.20 -6.72 -6.92
N ALA A 139 6.22 -6.67 -6.02
CA ALA A 139 5.20 -5.62 -6.03
C ALA A 139 5.79 -4.23 -5.78
N ARG A 140 6.80 -4.12 -4.92
CA ARG A 140 7.52 -2.87 -4.66
C ARG A 140 8.39 -2.45 -5.84
N GLU A 141 9.05 -3.40 -6.49
CA GLU A 141 9.82 -3.17 -7.71
C GLU A 141 8.90 -2.72 -8.86
N ARG A 142 7.76 -3.40 -9.06
CA ARG A 142 6.73 -2.98 -10.02
C ARG A 142 6.29 -1.53 -9.77
N ALA A 143 6.00 -1.18 -8.52
CA ALA A 143 5.59 0.17 -8.17
C ALA A 143 6.70 1.22 -8.43
N ARG A 144 7.99 0.84 -8.36
CA ARG A 144 9.12 1.68 -8.76
C ARG A 144 9.15 1.87 -10.27
N LEU A 145 9.08 0.77 -11.02
CA LEU A 145 9.09 0.77 -12.49
C LEU A 145 7.95 1.61 -13.08
N VAL A 146 6.72 1.48 -12.54
CA VAL A 146 5.56 2.30 -12.96
C VAL A 146 5.85 3.80 -12.80
N ARG A 147 6.49 4.20 -11.71
CA ARG A 147 6.88 5.61 -11.50
C ARG A 147 7.95 6.07 -12.48
N ASP A 148 8.91 5.20 -12.79
CA ASP A 148 10.00 5.53 -13.71
C ASP A 148 9.48 5.61 -15.16
N VAL A 149 8.54 4.73 -15.56
CA VAL A 149 7.77 4.84 -16.82
C VAL A 149 7.05 6.19 -16.89
N SER A 150 6.32 6.56 -15.82
CA SER A 150 5.60 7.84 -15.79
C SER A 150 6.54 9.05 -15.93
N ARG A 151 7.73 9.00 -15.34
CA ARG A 151 8.77 10.03 -15.54
C ARG A 151 9.25 10.10 -16.98
N SER A 152 9.44 8.94 -17.64
CA SER A 152 9.85 8.91 -19.06
C SER A 152 8.76 9.54 -19.95
N VAL A 153 7.48 9.28 -19.67
CA VAL A 153 6.37 9.93 -20.38
C VAL A 153 6.40 11.45 -20.17
N GLN A 154 6.67 11.93 -18.97
CA GLN A 154 6.83 13.37 -18.70
C GLN A 154 8.00 13.98 -19.49
N HIS A 155 9.12 13.25 -19.63
CA HIS A 155 10.26 13.70 -20.44
C HIS A 155 9.91 13.76 -21.94
N ILE A 156 9.19 12.77 -22.48
CA ILE A 156 8.66 12.76 -23.83
C ILE A 156 7.77 13.99 -24.05
N GLN A 157 6.80 14.23 -23.17
CA GLN A 157 5.91 15.36 -23.25
C GLN A 157 6.66 16.69 -23.18
N LYS A 158 7.65 16.81 -22.29
CA LYS A 158 8.49 18.00 -22.18
C LYS A 158 9.24 18.29 -23.50
N ALA A 159 9.86 17.28 -24.09
CA ALA A 159 10.61 17.43 -25.36
C ALA A 159 9.68 17.89 -26.49
N LEU A 160 8.48 17.31 -26.62
CA LEU A 160 7.46 17.73 -27.58
C LEU A 160 7.04 19.19 -27.35
N THR A 161 6.74 19.55 -26.10
CA THR A 161 6.35 20.93 -25.75
C THR A 161 7.45 21.95 -26.04
N GLN A 162 8.72 21.61 -25.81
CA GLN A 162 9.85 22.48 -26.13
C GLN A 162 10.02 22.73 -27.65
N MET A 163 9.51 21.82 -28.47
CA MET A 163 9.43 21.98 -29.93
C MET A 163 8.11 22.61 -30.39
N ASN A 164 7.27 23.07 -29.47
CA ASN A 164 5.89 23.54 -29.72
C ASN A 164 5.00 22.50 -30.40
N VAL A 165 5.27 21.23 -30.18
CA VAL A 165 4.41 20.11 -30.60
C VAL A 165 3.36 19.86 -29.50
N GLN A 166 2.10 20.23 -29.78
CA GLN A 166 1.01 20.29 -28.79
C GLN A 166 0.16 19.00 -28.81
N LEU A 167 0.81 17.84 -28.80
CA LEU A 167 0.14 16.54 -28.94
C LEU A 167 -0.77 16.22 -27.74
N ASP A 168 -0.42 16.65 -26.55
CA ASP A 168 -1.17 16.48 -25.31
C ASP A 168 -2.48 17.30 -25.22
N THR A 169 -2.63 18.30 -26.08
CA THR A 169 -3.88 19.08 -26.17
C THR A 169 -4.95 18.38 -27.01
N VAL A 170 -4.55 17.46 -27.87
CA VAL A 170 -5.44 16.74 -28.82
C VAL A 170 -5.59 15.26 -28.50
N LEU A 171 -4.65 14.68 -27.75
CA LEU A 171 -4.70 13.29 -27.28
C LEU A 171 -4.76 13.27 -25.76
N SER A 172 -5.68 12.49 -25.23
CA SER A 172 -5.78 12.27 -23.77
C SER A 172 -4.61 11.46 -23.19
N ASP A 173 -3.94 10.69 -24.03
CA ASP A 173 -2.77 9.88 -23.67
C ASP A 173 -1.77 9.91 -24.83
N ILE A 174 -0.64 10.60 -24.61
CA ILE A 174 0.43 10.71 -25.61
C ILE A 174 1.22 9.41 -25.80
N MET A 175 1.10 8.46 -24.90
CA MET A 175 1.70 7.12 -25.00
C MET A 175 0.65 6.04 -25.27
N GLY A 176 -0.59 6.43 -25.59
CA GLY A 176 -1.59 5.56 -26.20
C GLY A 176 -1.23 5.20 -27.65
N MET A 177 -2.00 4.31 -28.27
CA MET A 177 -1.70 3.74 -29.61
C MET A 177 -1.38 4.82 -30.67
N THR A 178 -2.20 5.85 -30.78
CA THR A 178 -1.97 6.96 -31.74
C THR A 178 -0.73 7.77 -31.37
N GLY A 179 -0.59 8.16 -30.12
CA GLY A 179 0.53 8.98 -29.67
C GLY A 179 1.86 8.26 -29.82
N GLN A 180 1.96 6.98 -29.45
CA GLN A 180 3.18 6.18 -29.63
C GLN A 180 3.60 6.12 -31.11
N ARG A 181 2.66 5.87 -32.04
CA ARG A 181 2.97 5.83 -33.46
C ARG A 181 3.51 7.17 -33.97
N ILE A 182 2.89 8.26 -33.55
CA ILE A 182 3.32 9.61 -33.92
C ILE A 182 4.71 9.91 -33.32
N VAL A 183 4.93 9.66 -32.04
CA VAL A 183 6.21 9.93 -31.38
C VAL A 183 7.34 9.12 -32.02
N ARG A 184 7.11 7.84 -32.35
CA ARG A 184 8.10 7.00 -33.06
C ARG A 184 8.39 7.55 -34.45
N ALA A 185 7.37 7.88 -35.22
CA ALA A 185 7.56 8.47 -36.56
C ALA A 185 8.33 9.79 -36.51
N ILE A 186 8.13 10.61 -35.47
CA ILE A 186 8.94 11.82 -35.24
C ILE A 186 10.41 11.47 -34.99
N VAL A 187 10.69 10.48 -34.14
CA VAL A 187 12.06 10.02 -33.87
C VAL A 187 12.69 9.42 -35.12
N ASP A 188 11.93 8.71 -35.94
CA ASP A 188 12.36 8.13 -37.23
C ASP A 188 12.55 9.18 -38.35
N GLY A 189 12.29 10.44 -38.06
CA GLY A 189 12.60 11.55 -39.00
C GLY A 189 11.40 12.18 -39.68
N GLU A 190 10.17 11.72 -39.48
CA GLU A 190 8.99 12.33 -40.05
C GLU A 190 8.69 13.70 -39.39
N ARG A 191 8.39 14.71 -40.21
CA ARG A 191 8.13 16.09 -39.78
C ARG A 191 6.83 16.66 -40.33
N ASP A 192 6.26 16.00 -41.35
CA ASP A 192 4.97 16.45 -41.94
C ASP A 192 3.82 16.10 -41.04
N GLY A 193 3.18 17.11 -40.45
CA GLY A 193 2.02 16.95 -39.59
C GLY A 193 0.85 16.23 -40.26
N ALA A 194 0.67 16.33 -41.57
CA ALA A 194 -0.38 15.63 -42.31
C ALA A 194 -0.07 14.12 -42.40
N VAL A 195 1.19 13.75 -42.60
CA VAL A 195 1.64 12.36 -42.61
C VAL A 195 1.52 11.77 -41.22
N LEU A 196 2.04 12.44 -40.18
CA LEU A 196 1.96 12.05 -38.81
C LEU A 196 0.50 11.86 -38.32
N ALA A 197 -0.41 12.72 -38.72
CA ALA A 197 -1.82 12.64 -38.37
C ALA A 197 -2.57 11.43 -38.97
N ARG A 198 -2.00 10.74 -39.98
CA ARG A 198 -2.55 9.47 -40.52
C ARG A 198 -2.51 8.33 -39.53
N HIS A 199 -1.66 8.41 -38.49
CA HIS A 199 -1.60 7.43 -37.39
C HIS A 199 -2.80 7.51 -36.41
N ARG A 200 -3.74 8.44 -36.63
CA ARG A 200 -4.96 8.60 -35.84
C ARG A 200 -5.78 7.31 -35.80
N ASP A 201 -6.06 6.82 -34.59
CA ASP A 201 -7.05 5.76 -34.36
C ASP A 201 -8.48 6.34 -34.37
N ARG A 202 -9.46 5.55 -34.85
CA ARG A 202 -10.88 5.94 -34.90
C ARG A 202 -11.49 6.43 -33.60
N ARG A 203 -10.94 5.97 -32.44
CA ARG A 203 -11.41 6.34 -31.11
C ARG A 203 -10.92 7.71 -30.63
N VAL A 204 -9.98 8.31 -31.33
CA VAL A 204 -9.50 9.67 -31.01
C VAL A 204 -10.54 10.69 -31.41
N LYS A 205 -10.94 11.55 -30.45
CA LYS A 205 -11.99 12.57 -30.65
C LYS A 205 -11.56 13.68 -31.60
N ALA A 206 -10.31 14.14 -31.50
CA ALA A 206 -9.78 15.17 -32.41
C ALA A 206 -9.75 14.66 -33.88
N ASP A 207 -10.10 15.49 -34.82
CA ASP A 207 -10.00 15.16 -36.23
C ASP A 207 -8.54 15.21 -36.71
N GLN A 208 -8.30 14.64 -37.89
CA GLN A 208 -6.96 14.54 -38.47
C GLN A 208 -6.34 15.92 -38.76
N ALA A 209 -7.15 16.91 -39.15
CA ALA A 209 -6.67 18.26 -39.44
C ALA A 209 -6.22 18.98 -38.17
N THR A 210 -6.95 18.80 -37.07
CA THR A 210 -6.59 19.34 -35.76
C THR A 210 -5.30 18.69 -35.22
N ILE A 211 -5.15 17.36 -35.36
CA ILE A 211 -3.91 16.66 -34.99
C ILE A 211 -2.74 17.18 -35.86
N ALA A 212 -2.91 17.30 -37.19
CA ALA A 212 -1.88 17.82 -38.09
C ALA A 212 -1.43 19.24 -37.67
N ARG A 213 -2.37 20.08 -37.26
CA ARG A 213 -2.06 21.44 -36.78
C ARG A 213 -1.27 21.40 -35.44
N SER A 214 -1.60 20.53 -34.53
CA SER A 214 -0.91 20.39 -33.23
C SER A 214 0.54 19.90 -33.38
N LEU A 215 0.86 19.29 -34.52
CA LEU A 215 2.16 18.75 -34.88
C LEU A 215 3.06 19.72 -35.64
N ARG A 216 2.62 20.97 -35.88
CA ARG A 216 3.46 22.01 -36.46
C ARG A 216 4.39 22.59 -35.42
N GLY A 217 5.58 22.03 -35.33
CA GLY A 217 6.59 22.42 -34.36
C GLY A 217 7.86 22.99 -34.99
N ASN A 218 8.76 23.36 -34.08
CA ASN A 218 10.12 23.81 -34.39
C ASN A 218 11.07 22.62 -34.06
N TRP A 219 11.51 21.91 -35.06
CA TRP A 219 12.22 20.64 -34.99
C TRP A 219 13.73 20.84 -34.66
N ARG A 220 14.06 21.21 -33.42
CA ARG A 220 15.44 21.43 -32.96
C ARG A 220 16.09 20.10 -32.58
N GLU A 221 17.32 19.90 -33.06
CA GLU A 221 18.10 18.66 -32.88
C GLU A 221 18.28 18.25 -31.43
N GLU A 222 18.58 19.21 -30.52
CA GLU A 222 18.75 18.91 -29.11
C GLU A 222 17.49 18.40 -28.41
N HIS A 223 16.31 18.84 -28.88
CA HIS A 223 15.03 18.37 -28.36
C HIS A 223 14.61 17.04 -28.98
N LEU A 224 14.93 16.83 -30.25
CA LEU A 224 14.76 15.53 -30.94
C LEU A 224 15.65 14.46 -30.31
N PHE A 225 16.90 14.78 -30.00
CA PHE A 225 17.79 13.89 -29.25
C PHE A 225 17.20 13.55 -27.87
N SER A 226 16.72 14.56 -27.13
CA SER A 226 16.11 14.34 -25.81
C SER A 226 14.85 13.48 -25.92
N LEU A 227 14.03 13.63 -26.97
CA LEU A 227 12.86 12.82 -27.27
C LEU A 227 13.22 11.36 -27.53
N SER A 228 14.23 11.10 -28.37
CA SER A 228 14.73 9.75 -28.66
C SER A 228 15.21 9.06 -27.38
N GLN A 229 16.04 9.72 -26.58
CA GLN A 229 16.53 9.18 -25.32
C GLN A 229 15.40 8.88 -24.32
N ALA A 230 14.36 9.72 -24.27
CA ALA A 230 13.22 9.49 -23.39
C ALA A 230 12.33 8.32 -23.89
N LEU A 231 12.19 8.15 -25.22
CA LEU A 231 11.46 7.05 -25.84
C LEU A 231 12.17 5.70 -25.62
N GLU A 232 13.48 5.64 -25.86
CA GLU A 232 14.30 4.43 -25.61
C GLU A 232 14.21 3.99 -24.16
N ARG A 233 14.29 4.95 -23.22
CA ARG A 233 14.13 4.68 -21.80
C ARG A 233 12.72 4.16 -21.48
N TYR A 234 11.69 4.74 -22.08
CA TYR A 234 10.33 4.28 -21.92
C TYR A 234 10.18 2.84 -22.37
N ASP A 235 10.69 2.47 -23.54
CA ASP A 235 10.61 1.12 -24.09
C ASP A 235 11.35 0.11 -23.21
N PHE A 236 12.56 0.47 -22.74
CA PHE A 236 13.32 -0.34 -21.81
C PHE A 236 12.55 -0.59 -20.51
N LEU A 237 11.99 0.46 -19.91
CA LEU A 237 11.23 0.36 -18.65
C LEU A 237 9.93 -0.44 -18.83
N GLN A 238 9.26 -0.35 -19.97
CA GLN A 238 8.09 -1.16 -20.29
C GLN A 238 8.45 -2.65 -20.36
N ALA A 239 9.58 -2.99 -20.98
CA ALA A 239 10.06 -4.37 -21.02
C ALA A 239 10.41 -4.89 -19.60
N GLN A 240 11.03 -4.06 -18.75
CA GLN A 240 11.30 -4.41 -17.35
C GLN A 240 10.00 -4.62 -16.56
N LEU A 241 9.02 -3.73 -16.73
CA LEU A 241 7.73 -3.80 -16.07
C LEU A 241 7.01 -5.10 -16.44
N HIS A 242 6.98 -5.45 -17.71
CA HIS A 242 6.37 -6.70 -18.19
C HIS A 242 7.03 -7.93 -17.56
N ARG A 243 8.37 -7.99 -17.51
CA ARG A 243 9.09 -9.09 -16.83
C ARG A 243 8.78 -9.17 -15.34
N CYS A 244 8.66 -8.03 -14.68
CA CYS A 244 8.29 -7.97 -13.28
C CYS A 244 6.85 -8.48 -13.05
N GLU A 245 5.91 -8.12 -13.93
CA GLU A 245 4.53 -8.60 -13.89
C GLU A 245 4.42 -10.10 -14.11
N GLN A 246 5.23 -10.66 -15.01
CA GLN A 246 5.32 -12.13 -15.18
C GLN A 246 5.81 -12.82 -13.90
N ARG A 247 6.81 -12.24 -13.20
CA ARG A 247 7.28 -12.78 -11.92
C ARG A 247 6.22 -12.69 -10.82
N ILE A 248 5.47 -11.60 -10.76
CA ILE A 248 4.33 -11.48 -9.83
C ILE A 248 3.30 -12.56 -10.14
N GLY A 249 2.95 -12.76 -11.41
CA GLY A 249 1.99 -13.79 -11.82
C GLY A 249 2.43 -15.20 -11.41
N SER A 250 3.68 -15.58 -11.67
CA SER A 250 4.20 -16.89 -11.28
C SER A 250 4.27 -17.05 -9.75
N THR A 251 4.66 -16.01 -9.01
CA THR A 251 4.70 -16.05 -7.54
C THR A 251 3.30 -16.20 -6.94
N LEU A 252 2.29 -15.53 -7.49
CA LEU A 252 0.91 -15.67 -7.02
C LEU A 252 0.38 -17.11 -7.22
N GLN A 253 0.81 -17.80 -8.28
CA GLN A 253 0.42 -19.19 -8.53
C GLN A 253 1.08 -20.19 -7.56
N THR A 254 2.21 -19.86 -6.97
CA THR A 254 2.96 -20.72 -6.04
C THR A 254 2.66 -20.43 -4.57
N LEU A 255 1.90 -19.37 -4.26
CA LEU A 255 1.49 -19.09 -2.89
C LEU A 255 0.51 -20.16 -2.40
N ASP A 256 0.82 -20.76 -1.25
CA ASP A 256 -0.09 -21.67 -0.56
C ASP A 256 -1.39 -20.95 -0.18
N GLY A 257 -2.52 -21.58 -0.45
CA GLY A 257 -3.85 -21.00 -0.23
C GLY A 257 -4.63 -20.76 -1.52
N ALA A 258 -4.19 -21.33 -2.65
CA ALA A 258 -4.99 -21.34 -3.87
C ALA A 258 -6.37 -21.97 -3.59
N HIS A 259 -7.35 -21.12 -3.31
CA HIS A 259 -8.73 -21.54 -3.13
C HIS A 259 -9.28 -22.01 -4.48
N GLU A 260 -9.87 -23.22 -4.52
CA GLU A 260 -10.74 -23.61 -5.63
C GLU A 260 -11.99 -22.71 -5.60
N LEU A 261 -11.85 -21.53 -6.19
CA LEU A 261 -12.97 -20.61 -6.32
C LEU A 261 -13.80 -21.04 -7.53
N ALA A 262 -15.10 -21.19 -7.31
CA ALA A 262 -16.04 -21.34 -8.40
C ALA A 262 -15.80 -20.30 -9.50
N GLU A 263 -16.08 -20.63 -10.76
CA GLU A 263 -15.99 -19.70 -11.92
C GLU A 263 -17.04 -18.57 -11.82
N GLN A 264 -16.96 -17.79 -10.75
CA GLN A 264 -17.79 -16.60 -10.62
C GLN A 264 -17.18 -15.46 -11.44
N PRO A 265 -18.00 -14.65 -12.09
CA PRO A 265 -17.51 -13.47 -12.81
C PRO A 265 -16.82 -12.50 -11.84
N LEU A 266 -15.79 -11.81 -12.35
CA LEU A 266 -15.13 -10.74 -11.58
C LEU A 266 -16.11 -9.61 -11.29
N ALA A 267 -16.10 -9.09 -10.08
CA ALA A 267 -16.98 -8.01 -9.64
C ALA A 267 -16.80 -6.72 -10.47
N VAL A 268 -15.57 -6.45 -10.89
CA VAL A 268 -15.24 -5.31 -11.77
C VAL A 268 -14.54 -5.83 -13.02
N PRO A 269 -15.03 -5.50 -14.24
CA PRO A 269 -14.37 -5.88 -15.47
C PRO A 269 -12.96 -5.31 -15.55
N ALA A 270 -11.99 -6.15 -15.89
CA ALA A 270 -10.62 -5.73 -16.12
C ALA A 270 -10.50 -4.88 -17.40
N ARG A 271 -9.63 -3.89 -17.39
CA ARG A 271 -9.38 -3.00 -18.53
C ARG A 271 -8.65 -3.67 -19.69
N ASN A 272 -7.87 -4.69 -19.40
CA ASN A 272 -7.10 -5.48 -20.37
C ASN A 272 -6.84 -6.89 -19.87
N ALA A 273 -6.29 -7.76 -20.73
CA ALA A 273 -6.01 -9.16 -20.41
C ALA A 273 -5.03 -9.34 -19.24
N GLY A 274 -3.97 -8.52 -19.16
CA GLY A 274 -2.98 -8.59 -18.06
C GLY A 274 -3.60 -8.24 -16.71
N GLU A 275 -4.44 -7.19 -16.65
CA GLU A 275 -5.16 -6.82 -15.43
C GLU A 275 -6.13 -7.93 -15.00
N ARG A 276 -6.81 -8.59 -15.97
CA ARG A 276 -7.70 -9.72 -15.70
C ARG A 276 -6.94 -10.89 -15.09
N THR A 277 -5.80 -11.26 -15.67
CA THR A 277 -4.95 -12.34 -15.16
C THR A 277 -4.49 -12.05 -13.73
N LEU A 278 -4.04 -10.83 -13.47
CA LEU A 278 -3.62 -10.41 -12.13
C LEU A 278 -4.79 -10.41 -11.14
N GLN A 279 -5.96 -9.94 -11.53
CA GLN A 279 -7.16 -9.91 -10.67
C GLN A 279 -7.60 -11.32 -10.29
N LEU A 280 -7.63 -12.25 -11.25
CA LEU A 280 -7.95 -13.66 -11.00
C LEU A 280 -6.93 -14.33 -10.07
N ALA A 281 -5.63 -14.10 -10.29
CA ALA A 281 -4.57 -14.64 -9.44
C ALA A 281 -4.65 -14.09 -8.01
N LEU A 282 -4.93 -12.80 -7.84
CA LEU A 282 -5.11 -12.18 -6.52
C LEU A 282 -6.35 -12.75 -5.81
N ARG A 283 -7.46 -12.93 -6.52
CA ARG A 283 -8.67 -13.55 -5.97
C ARG A 283 -8.40 -14.97 -5.51
N GLN A 284 -7.68 -15.75 -6.31
CA GLN A 284 -7.31 -17.11 -5.97
C GLN A 284 -6.47 -17.19 -4.69
N VAL A 285 -5.47 -16.31 -4.52
CA VAL A 285 -4.61 -16.27 -3.33
C VAL A 285 -5.34 -15.75 -2.11
N LEU A 286 -6.18 -14.72 -2.27
CA LEU A 286 -6.88 -14.08 -1.14
C LEU A 286 -8.19 -14.80 -0.75
N GLY A 287 -8.69 -15.71 -1.59
CA GLY A 287 -9.98 -16.37 -1.42
C GLY A 287 -11.19 -15.48 -1.69
N VAL A 288 -10.96 -14.20 -2.03
CA VAL A 288 -12.01 -13.18 -2.26
C VAL A 288 -11.57 -12.16 -3.32
N ASP A 289 -12.53 -11.56 -4.02
CA ASP A 289 -12.26 -10.44 -4.94
C ASP A 289 -12.34 -9.10 -4.22
N LEU A 290 -11.20 -8.58 -3.76
CA LEU A 290 -11.16 -7.26 -3.10
C LEU A 290 -11.63 -6.12 -3.99
N THR A 291 -11.66 -6.29 -5.32
CA THR A 291 -12.12 -5.26 -6.25
C THR A 291 -13.65 -5.08 -6.23
N ALA A 292 -14.38 -6.01 -5.61
CA ALA A 292 -15.80 -5.85 -5.29
C ALA A 292 -16.07 -4.68 -4.33
N ILE A 293 -15.07 -4.31 -3.50
CA ILE A 293 -15.18 -3.13 -2.64
C ILE A 293 -14.98 -1.87 -3.50
N PRO A 294 -15.98 -0.97 -3.55
CA PRO A 294 -15.87 0.26 -4.34
C PRO A 294 -14.61 1.05 -4.00
N THR A 295 -13.95 1.58 -5.01
CA THR A 295 -12.66 2.30 -4.96
C THR A 295 -11.40 1.45 -4.78
N ILE A 296 -11.55 0.15 -4.53
CA ILE A 296 -10.41 -0.77 -4.52
C ILE A 296 -10.19 -1.30 -5.93
N GLY A 297 -9.09 -0.90 -6.55
CA GLY A 297 -8.65 -1.44 -7.84
C GLY A 297 -7.61 -2.55 -7.66
N VAL A 298 -7.26 -3.22 -8.76
CA VAL A 298 -6.29 -4.35 -8.79
C VAL A 298 -4.93 -3.95 -8.20
N GLU A 299 -4.46 -2.72 -8.46
CA GLU A 299 -3.22 -2.19 -7.87
C GLU A 299 -3.27 -2.14 -6.33
N THR A 300 -4.40 -1.67 -5.79
CA THR A 300 -4.59 -1.63 -4.33
C THR A 300 -4.67 -3.04 -3.75
N ALA A 301 -5.38 -3.94 -4.44
CA ALA A 301 -5.46 -5.36 -4.05
C ALA A 301 -4.07 -6.02 -4.05
N LEU A 302 -3.23 -5.78 -5.06
CA LEU A 302 -1.85 -6.27 -5.12
C LEU A 302 -0.99 -5.74 -3.96
N VAL A 303 -1.10 -4.44 -3.64
CA VAL A 303 -0.39 -3.87 -2.49
C VAL A 303 -0.84 -4.53 -1.20
N LEU A 304 -2.13 -4.75 -1.00
CA LEU A 304 -2.67 -5.42 0.19
C LEU A 304 -2.17 -6.86 0.28
N ALA A 305 -2.32 -7.66 -0.79
CA ALA A 305 -1.84 -9.03 -0.85
C ALA A 305 -0.35 -9.14 -0.53
N SER A 306 0.47 -8.24 -1.08
CA SER A 306 1.92 -8.25 -0.89
C SER A 306 2.40 -7.72 0.47
N GLU A 307 1.67 -6.81 1.11
CA GLU A 307 2.08 -6.24 2.40
C GLU A 307 1.47 -6.97 3.60
N ILE A 308 0.35 -7.67 3.42
CA ILE A 308 -0.40 -8.33 4.50
C ILE A 308 -0.40 -9.85 4.30
N GLY A 309 -0.60 -10.33 3.09
CA GLY A 309 -0.90 -11.73 2.77
C GLY A 309 -2.38 -12.05 2.92
N PRO A 310 -2.78 -13.32 2.69
CA PRO A 310 -4.15 -13.79 2.85
C PRO A 310 -4.53 -14.01 4.32
N ASP A 311 -3.57 -14.34 5.18
CA ASP A 311 -3.81 -14.68 6.58
C ASP A 311 -3.77 -13.45 7.50
N LEU A 312 -4.90 -13.18 8.13
CA LEU A 312 -5.05 -12.10 9.13
C LEU A 312 -5.05 -12.60 10.58
N SER A 313 -4.74 -13.87 10.85
CA SER A 313 -4.77 -14.47 12.19
C SER A 313 -3.89 -13.74 13.21
N ARG A 314 -2.80 -13.12 12.73
CA ARG A 314 -1.90 -12.27 13.55
C ARG A 314 -2.54 -10.98 14.07
N PHE A 315 -3.71 -10.60 13.54
CA PHE A 315 -4.45 -9.45 14.02
C PHE A 315 -5.65 -9.94 14.85
N PRO A 316 -5.62 -9.80 16.19
CA PRO A 316 -6.67 -10.33 17.07
C PRO A 316 -8.09 -9.84 16.70
N ASN A 317 -8.17 -8.64 16.14
CA ASN A 317 -9.42 -8.04 15.67
C ASN A 317 -9.18 -6.94 14.62
N CYS A 318 -10.27 -6.45 14.06
CA CYS A 318 -10.28 -5.37 13.08
C CYS A 318 -9.61 -4.07 13.59
N GLU A 319 -9.67 -3.78 14.87
CA GLU A 319 -9.10 -2.55 15.45
C GLU A 319 -7.58 -2.61 15.47
N HIS A 320 -6.99 -3.76 15.80
CA HIS A 320 -5.56 -4.00 15.70
C HIS A 320 -5.06 -3.90 14.26
N PHE A 321 -5.81 -4.45 13.31
CA PHE A 321 -5.52 -4.33 11.88
C PHE A 321 -5.55 -2.87 11.41
N CYS A 322 -6.60 -2.11 11.75
CA CYS A 322 -6.68 -0.68 11.43
C CYS A 322 -5.58 0.15 12.11
N SER A 323 -5.18 -0.21 13.32
CA SER A 323 -4.08 0.43 14.03
C SER A 323 -2.73 0.17 13.35
N TRP A 324 -2.48 -1.08 12.93
CA TRP A 324 -1.30 -1.45 12.16
C TRP A 324 -1.22 -0.70 10.83
N LEU A 325 -2.34 -0.54 10.13
CA LEU A 325 -2.46 0.29 8.92
C LEU A 325 -2.25 1.78 9.17
N THR A 326 -2.09 2.20 10.43
CA THR A 326 -1.99 3.62 10.85
C THR A 326 -3.22 4.46 10.50
N LEU A 327 -4.37 3.81 10.40
CA LEU A 327 -5.65 4.42 10.06
C LEU A 327 -6.53 4.70 11.29
N ALA A 328 -6.28 4.02 12.40
CA ALA A 328 -7.01 4.24 13.64
C ALA A 328 -6.93 5.72 14.10
N PRO A 329 -7.99 6.26 14.69
CA PRO A 329 -7.95 7.59 15.29
C PRO A 329 -6.97 7.57 16.48
N GLY A 330 -6.01 8.50 16.47
CA GLY A 330 -5.12 8.69 17.62
C GLY A 330 -5.84 9.57 18.64
N THR A 331 -6.41 8.99 19.66
CA THR A 331 -7.02 9.73 20.77
C THR A 331 -6.17 9.58 22.02
N ARG A 332 -5.72 10.70 22.59
CA ARG A 332 -5.21 10.76 23.95
C ARG A 332 -6.27 11.45 24.79
N ILE A 333 -6.78 10.74 25.78
CA ILE A 333 -7.73 11.31 26.74
C ILE A 333 -6.95 11.50 28.05
N SER A 334 -7.00 12.71 28.59
CA SER A 334 -6.48 13.00 29.92
C SER A 334 -7.53 13.86 30.62
N GLY A 335 -8.15 13.31 31.68
CA GLY A 335 -9.23 13.97 32.43
C GLY A 335 -10.28 14.55 31.48
N ASP A 336 -11.21 13.78 31.01
CA ASP A 336 -12.34 14.15 30.12
C ASP A 336 -12.01 15.02 28.87
N LYS A 337 -10.75 15.43 28.69
CA LYS A 337 -10.31 16.21 27.54
C LYS A 337 -9.60 15.34 26.51
N ASN A 338 -10.11 15.37 25.27
CA ASN A 338 -9.43 14.78 24.14
C ASN A 338 -8.26 15.66 23.71
N LEU A 339 -7.03 15.28 24.04
CA LEU A 339 -5.81 16.01 23.72
C LEU A 339 -5.34 15.80 22.26
N GLY A 340 -6.10 15.03 21.46
CA GLY A 340 -5.62 14.58 20.15
C GLY A 340 -4.44 13.62 20.26
N GLY A 341 -4.08 12.97 19.17
CA GLY A 341 -2.86 12.13 19.09
C GLY A 341 -1.73 12.88 18.38
N PRO A 342 -0.46 12.54 18.64
CA PRO A 342 0.63 13.09 17.85
C PRO A 342 0.44 12.72 16.38
N PRO A 343 0.80 13.60 15.43
CA PRO A 343 0.69 13.29 14.02
C PRO A 343 1.51 12.04 13.70
N GLN A 344 0.88 11.04 13.12
CA GLN A 344 1.58 9.84 12.66
C GLN A 344 2.44 10.22 11.45
N ARG A 345 3.75 10.36 11.67
CA ARG A 345 4.71 10.79 10.64
C ARG A 345 5.00 9.73 9.58
N ARG A 346 4.72 8.46 9.83
CA ARG A 346 4.94 7.35 8.88
C ARG A 346 3.66 6.55 8.74
N VAL A 347 3.27 6.33 7.49
CA VAL A 347 2.16 5.48 7.09
C VAL A 347 2.76 4.24 6.46
N ASN A 348 2.26 3.05 6.78
CA ASN A 348 2.69 1.86 6.07
C ASN A 348 2.14 1.85 4.63
N ARG A 349 2.70 1.04 3.74
CA ARG A 349 2.32 1.03 2.32
C ARG A 349 0.86 0.62 2.09
N ALA A 350 0.38 -0.38 2.82
CA ALA A 350 -1.01 -0.81 2.74
C ALA A 350 -1.98 0.31 3.19
N GLY A 351 -1.70 0.97 4.32
CA GLY A 351 -2.47 2.13 4.76
C GLY A 351 -2.41 3.32 3.80
N GLN A 352 -1.27 3.53 3.13
CA GLN A 352 -1.15 4.56 2.10
C GLN A 352 -1.96 4.21 0.84
N ALA A 353 -1.95 2.96 0.39
CA ALA A 353 -2.76 2.51 -0.74
C ALA A 353 -4.26 2.73 -0.45
N LEU A 354 -4.70 2.43 0.77
CA LEU A 354 -6.08 2.70 1.18
C LEU A 354 -6.42 4.20 1.25
N ARG A 355 -5.48 5.06 1.60
CA ARG A 355 -5.70 6.52 1.54
C ARG A 355 -5.81 7.01 0.09
N VAL A 356 -5.02 6.47 -0.82
CA VAL A 356 -5.14 6.77 -2.25
C VAL A 356 -6.50 6.29 -2.77
N ALA A 357 -6.91 5.05 -2.47
CA ALA A 357 -8.22 4.53 -2.81
C ALA A 357 -9.36 5.40 -2.23
N ALA A 358 -9.24 5.84 -0.98
CA ALA A 358 -10.20 6.73 -0.35
C ALA A 358 -10.29 8.10 -1.02
N SER A 359 -9.19 8.63 -1.58
CA SER A 359 -9.19 9.93 -2.27
C SER A 359 -10.02 9.90 -3.56
N THR A 360 -10.10 8.75 -4.25
CA THR A 360 -10.93 8.56 -5.44
C THR A 360 -12.42 8.43 -5.12
N ALA A 361 -12.78 8.19 -3.85
CA ALA A 361 -14.17 8.03 -3.42
C ALA A 361 -15.03 9.29 -3.66
N ARG A 362 -14.41 10.48 -3.80
CA ARG A 362 -15.14 11.73 -4.00
C ARG A 362 -16.07 11.70 -5.22
N THR A 363 -15.60 11.10 -6.31
CA THR A 363 -16.34 11.00 -7.57
C THR A 363 -17.16 9.73 -7.70
N SER A 364 -16.97 8.76 -6.79
CA SER A 364 -17.69 7.48 -6.83
C SER A 364 -19.17 7.65 -6.47
N GLN A 365 -20.05 7.01 -7.22
CA GLN A 365 -21.49 6.97 -6.93
C GLN A 365 -21.87 5.93 -5.87
N SER A 366 -20.93 5.08 -5.46
CA SER A 366 -21.14 4.04 -4.45
C SER A 366 -21.45 4.62 -3.05
N PHE A 367 -21.86 3.71 -2.14
CA PHE A 367 -22.07 4.06 -0.73
C PHE A 367 -20.78 4.61 -0.05
N ILE A 368 -19.58 4.13 -0.45
CA ILE A 368 -18.30 4.69 0.01
C ILE A 368 -18.16 6.15 -0.41
N GLY A 369 -18.46 6.45 -1.68
CA GLY A 369 -18.41 7.82 -2.20
C GLY A 369 -19.37 8.75 -1.47
N ALA A 370 -20.58 8.29 -1.22
CA ALA A 370 -21.55 9.07 -0.48
C ALA A 370 -21.15 9.29 0.99
N SER A 371 -20.62 8.25 1.64
CA SER A 371 -20.08 8.36 3.00
C SER A 371 -18.89 9.33 3.05
N HIS A 372 -18.04 9.31 2.04
CA HIS A 372 -16.90 10.23 1.91
C HIS A 372 -17.36 11.68 1.76
N ARG A 373 -18.31 11.97 0.86
CA ARG A 373 -18.88 13.33 0.68
C ARG A 373 -19.55 13.84 1.95
N ALA A 374 -20.27 12.99 2.69
CA ALA A 374 -20.84 13.36 3.98
C ALA A 374 -19.78 13.71 5.04
N ARG A 375 -18.61 13.06 4.99
CA ARG A 375 -17.48 13.40 5.87
C ARG A 375 -16.82 14.71 5.46
N LEU A 376 -16.67 14.97 4.17
CA LEU A 376 -16.12 16.25 3.67
C LEU A 376 -16.96 17.48 4.09
N ALA A 377 -18.26 17.31 4.35
CA ALA A 377 -19.10 18.38 4.88
C ALA A 377 -18.81 18.74 6.36
N ARG A 378 -18.05 17.88 7.09
CA ARG A 378 -17.82 18.05 8.55
C ARG A 378 -16.33 18.05 8.92
N LEU A 379 -15.48 17.52 8.06
CA LEU A 379 -14.05 17.32 8.31
C LEU A 379 -13.26 17.96 7.17
N ASP A 380 -12.02 18.34 7.45
CA ASP A 380 -11.06 18.68 6.42
C ASP A 380 -10.75 17.46 5.51
N THR A 381 -10.24 17.74 4.33
CA THR A 381 -9.94 16.70 3.32
C THR A 381 -9.02 15.59 3.86
N PRO A 382 -7.89 15.86 4.54
CA PRO A 382 -7.03 14.81 5.06
C PRO A 382 -7.72 13.91 6.10
N ARG A 383 -8.55 14.48 6.98
CA ARG A 383 -9.30 13.70 7.98
C ARG A 383 -10.42 12.89 7.34
N ALA A 384 -11.11 13.44 6.36
CA ALA A 384 -12.14 12.73 5.60
C ALA A 384 -11.54 11.53 4.84
N ILE A 385 -10.39 11.71 4.16
CA ILE A 385 -9.66 10.64 3.50
C ILE A 385 -9.25 9.55 4.51
N LYS A 386 -8.66 9.93 5.66
CA LYS A 386 -8.26 8.96 6.69
C LYS A 386 -9.46 8.15 7.21
N ALA A 387 -10.58 8.81 7.48
CA ALA A 387 -11.79 8.16 7.98
C ALA A 387 -12.42 7.22 6.94
N THR A 388 -12.33 7.57 5.65
CA THR A 388 -12.79 6.70 4.56
C THR A 388 -11.83 5.52 4.36
N ALA A 389 -10.52 5.73 4.41
CA ALA A 389 -9.53 4.66 4.37
C ALA A 389 -9.69 3.69 5.55
N HIS A 390 -10.02 4.17 6.74
CA HIS A 390 -10.35 3.34 7.90
C HIS A 390 -11.61 2.49 7.64
N GLN A 391 -12.65 3.05 6.99
CA GLN A 391 -13.83 2.29 6.61
C GLN A 391 -13.48 1.19 5.59
N LEU A 392 -12.66 1.51 4.56
CA LEU A 392 -12.18 0.52 3.60
C LEU A 392 -11.40 -0.61 4.30
N ALA A 393 -10.51 -0.28 5.24
CA ALA A 393 -9.76 -1.26 6.02
C ALA A 393 -10.69 -2.24 6.77
N ARG A 394 -11.78 -1.73 7.37
CA ARG A 394 -12.76 -2.58 8.07
C ARG A 394 -13.49 -3.52 7.11
N LEU A 395 -13.84 -3.04 5.92
CA LEU A 395 -14.47 -3.88 4.88
C LEU A 395 -13.52 -4.96 4.39
N ILE A 396 -12.26 -4.63 4.13
CA ILE A 396 -11.24 -5.59 3.72
C ILE A 396 -11.00 -6.64 4.81
N TYR A 397 -10.88 -6.23 6.07
CA TYR A 397 -10.76 -7.17 7.18
C TYR A 397 -11.96 -8.12 7.25
N ALA A 398 -13.19 -7.59 7.13
CA ALA A 398 -14.40 -8.39 7.14
C ALA A 398 -14.47 -9.35 5.94
N MET A 399 -14.07 -8.88 4.74
CA MET A 399 -14.08 -9.69 3.53
C MET A 399 -13.07 -10.85 3.61
N LEU A 400 -11.85 -10.58 4.07
CA LEU A 400 -10.81 -11.61 4.22
C LEU A 400 -11.09 -12.61 5.35
N THR A 401 -11.87 -12.22 6.38
CA THR A 401 -12.15 -13.09 7.54
C THR A 401 -13.51 -13.76 7.50
N ARG A 402 -14.47 -13.22 6.76
CA ARG A 402 -15.89 -13.68 6.76
C ARG A 402 -16.44 -13.96 5.36
N GLY A 403 -15.64 -13.69 4.32
CA GLY A 403 -16.00 -13.90 2.92
C GLY A 403 -16.76 -12.74 2.26
N GLU A 404 -16.96 -12.86 0.95
CA GLU A 404 -17.61 -11.84 0.10
C GLU A 404 -19.07 -11.65 0.46
N ASP A 405 -19.83 -12.71 0.60
CA ASP A 405 -21.29 -12.68 0.89
C ASP A 405 -21.64 -11.89 2.15
N TYR A 406 -20.76 -11.92 3.16
CA TYR A 406 -20.99 -11.15 4.38
C TYR A 406 -20.88 -9.66 4.14
N VAL A 407 -19.91 -9.24 3.32
CA VAL A 407 -19.68 -7.82 3.00
C VAL A 407 -20.74 -7.32 2.03
N GLU A 408 -21.11 -8.08 1.02
CA GLU A 408 -22.18 -7.73 0.06
C GLU A 408 -23.52 -7.50 0.76
N ARG A 409 -23.93 -8.40 1.64
CA ARG A 409 -25.15 -8.22 2.44
C ARG A 409 -25.10 -6.97 3.31
N GLY A 410 -23.96 -6.72 3.93
CA GLY A 410 -23.75 -5.51 4.73
C GLY A 410 -23.78 -4.23 3.91
N MET A 411 -23.25 -4.26 2.70
CA MET A 411 -23.28 -3.13 1.75
C MET A 411 -24.71 -2.85 1.28
N ALA A 412 -25.44 -3.88 0.86
CA ALA A 412 -26.81 -3.76 0.40
C ALA A 412 -27.73 -3.23 1.52
N ALA A 413 -27.62 -3.75 2.74
CA ALA A 413 -28.38 -3.26 3.89
C ALA A 413 -28.08 -1.79 4.21
N PHE A 414 -26.82 -1.38 4.12
CA PHE A 414 -26.43 0.03 4.32
C PHE A 414 -26.98 0.95 3.23
N GLU A 415 -26.98 0.52 1.98
CA GLU A 415 -27.53 1.29 0.87
C GLU A 415 -29.06 1.47 1.02
N ALA A 416 -29.79 0.40 1.35
CA ALA A 416 -31.21 0.44 1.60
C ALA A 416 -31.58 1.38 2.77
N GLU A 417 -30.85 1.30 3.88
CA GLU A 417 -31.06 2.20 5.03
C GLU A 417 -30.77 3.67 4.66
N ARG A 418 -29.75 3.91 3.87
CA ARG A 418 -29.39 5.25 3.40
C ARG A 418 -30.44 5.83 2.48
N GLU A 419 -30.96 5.04 1.55
CA GLU A 419 -32.02 5.45 0.65
C GLU A 419 -33.28 5.79 1.42
N GLY A 420 -33.65 4.96 2.39
CA GLY A 420 -34.75 5.24 3.30
C GLY A 420 -34.56 6.54 4.12
N ARG A 421 -33.32 6.80 4.59
CA ARG A 421 -33.02 8.09 5.26
C ARG A 421 -33.14 9.29 4.33
N ARG A 422 -32.68 9.16 3.07
CA ARG A 422 -32.79 10.20 2.05
C ARG A 422 -34.23 10.47 1.69
N LEU A 423 -35.02 9.44 1.52
CA LEU A 423 -36.46 9.55 1.22
C LEU A 423 -37.20 10.28 2.35
N ARG A 424 -36.97 9.88 3.60
CA ARG A 424 -37.55 10.55 4.78
C ARG A 424 -37.14 12.02 4.89
N ALA A 425 -35.91 12.37 4.52
CA ALA A 425 -35.45 13.75 4.51
C ALA A 425 -36.12 14.58 3.41
N LEU A 426 -36.30 14.01 2.22
CA LEU A 426 -37.03 14.63 1.10
C LEU A 426 -38.52 14.82 1.45
N GLN A 427 -39.16 13.83 2.05
CA GLN A 427 -40.56 13.92 2.50
C GLN A 427 -40.75 15.06 3.51
N ARG A 428 -39.88 15.15 4.52
CA ARG A 428 -39.91 16.26 5.48
C ARG A 428 -39.74 17.63 4.83
N LYS A 429 -38.79 17.75 3.86
CA LYS A 429 -38.55 19.00 3.15
C LYS A 429 -39.74 19.37 2.23
N ALA A 430 -40.32 18.41 1.54
CA ALA A 430 -41.52 18.59 0.73
C ALA A 430 -42.69 19.07 1.59
N HIS A 431 -42.92 18.42 2.74
CA HIS A 431 -43.98 18.81 3.66
C HIS A 431 -43.79 20.23 4.23
N GLN A 432 -42.55 20.64 4.55
CA GLN A 432 -42.23 22.02 4.99
C GLN A 432 -42.53 23.05 3.92
N LEU A 433 -42.48 22.68 2.64
CA LEU A 433 -42.77 23.55 1.49
C LEU A 433 -44.22 23.44 1.01
N GLY A 434 -45.09 22.69 1.71
CA GLY A 434 -46.49 22.49 1.34
C GLY A 434 -46.69 21.45 0.22
N PHE A 435 -45.70 20.61 -0.08
CA PHE A 435 -45.78 19.58 -1.13
C PHE A 435 -45.82 18.17 -0.52
N GLN A 436 -46.44 17.26 -1.24
CA GLN A 436 -46.45 15.83 -0.93
C GLN A 436 -45.62 15.07 -1.95
N LEU A 437 -44.68 14.22 -1.50
CA LEU A 437 -43.93 13.34 -2.37
C LEU A 437 -44.75 12.10 -2.70
N VAL A 438 -44.99 11.91 -3.99
CA VAL A 438 -45.70 10.74 -4.52
C VAL A 438 -44.71 9.90 -5.33
N GLN A 439 -44.72 8.57 -5.13
CA GLN A 439 -43.92 7.68 -5.95
C GLN A 439 -44.52 7.61 -7.35
N THR A 440 -43.78 7.98 -8.36
CA THR A 440 -44.19 7.90 -9.76
C THR A 440 -43.94 6.49 -10.29
N ASP A 441 -44.94 5.92 -10.99
CA ASP A 441 -44.80 4.64 -11.65
C ASP A 441 -43.75 4.73 -12.77
N PRO A 442 -42.73 3.84 -12.83
CA PRO A 442 -41.68 3.91 -13.86
C PRO A 442 -42.19 3.86 -15.30
N GLU A 443 -43.36 3.24 -15.53
CA GLU A 443 -43.97 3.15 -16.86
C GLU A 443 -44.50 4.49 -17.41
N LEU A 444 -44.87 5.42 -16.54
CA LEU A 444 -45.39 6.73 -16.91
C LEU A 444 -44.31 7.78 -17.25
N THR A 445 -43.07 7.52 -16.89
CA THR A 445 -41.96 8.48 -17.11
C THR A 445 -41.39 8.38 -18.54
N ASN A 446 -41.51 7.22 -19.20
CA ASN A 446 -41.05 7.02 -20.57
C ASN A 446 -41.98 7.61 -21.66
N GLN A 447 -43.23 7.96 -21.33
CA GLN A 447 -44.17 8.56 -22.30
C GLN A 447 -44.03 10.09 -22.40
N LYS A 448 -43.32 10.77 -21.49
CA LYS A 448 -43.16 12.25 -21.51
C LYS A 448 -41.87 12.76 -22.15
N SER A 449 -40.98 11.87 -22.65
CA SER A 449 -39.75 12.27 -23.36
C SER A 449 -39.84 12.19 -24.88
N VAL A 450 -41.04 12.01 -25.42
CA VAL A 450 -41.33 11.92 -26.89
C VAL A 450 -42.42 12.94 -27.31
N ALA A 451 -42.52 14.08 -26.60
CA ALA A 451 -43.35 15.19 -27.02
C ALA A 451 -42.55 16.47 -27.12
#